data_cc791b666de04ff348f6165f4bf60ff5
#
_entry.id   cc791b666de04ff348f6165f4bf60ff5
#
_cell.length_a   1.000
_cell.length_b   1.000
_cell.length_c   1.000
_cell.angle_alpha   90.00
_cell.angle_beta   90.00
_cell.angle_gamma   90.00
#
_symmetry.space_group_name_H-M   'P 1'
#
loop_
_entity.id
_entity.type
_entity.pdbx_description
1 polymer ?
#
loop_
_entity_poly.entity_id
_entity_poly.type
_entity_poly.pdbx_seq_one_letter_code
_entity_poly.pdbx_strand_id
1 'polypeptide(L)'
;MTSSDHRTHGVMGACALAASMVSGAYVFPALAGVGALHGLRAPLGIADQTVDGRGYALTFDDGPHPEGTPAVLDALAARGVRATFFLVGEQVARNPSLAAEIVAAGHGIGLHCDRHRNQLRLGPRAVRDDIMRGAARIEETTGAAISRYRPPYGIFNAAALALVRKNGWRPLLWTHWGRDWQAAATADSIFATLVGGDVPEGSVLLLHDADDYGAEGSWRRTAAALPRVLAELEARGMSWTLDV
;
A
#
# COMPACT_ATOMS: atom_id res chain seq x y z
N MET A 1 13.71 13.80 59.89
CA MET A 1 13.29 14.37 58.59
C MET A 1 14.11 13.69 57.51
N THR A 2 13.69 12.58 56.94
CA THR A 2 14.20 11.98 55.67
C THR A 2 13.35 10.76 55.36
N SER A 3 12.21 10.90 54.70
CA SER A 3 11.45 9.74 54.19
C SER A 3 10.42 10.10 53.13
N SER A 4 10.68 11.08 52.25
CA SER A 4 9.74 11.41 51.18
C SER A 4 10.34 11.37 49.76
N ASP A 5 11.64 11.12 49.58
CA ASP A 5 12.31 11.27 48.31
C ASP A 5 12.36 9.98 47.44
N HIS A 6 12.19 8.79 48.02
CA HIS A 6 12.30 7.53 47.27
C HIS A 6 11.03 7.11 46.53
N ARG A 7 9.86 7.67 46.84
CA ARG A 7 8.59 7.31 46.15
C ARG A 7 8.40 8.03 44.85
N THR A 8 8.92 9.24 44.69
CA THR A 8 8.76 10.05 43.49
C THR A 8 9.61 9.54 42.31
N HIS A 9 10.83 9.07 42.56
CA HIS A 9 11.69 8.50 41.51
C HIS A 9 11.17 7.16 40.98
N GLY A 10 10.57 6.32 41.84
CA GLY A 10 9.98 5.04 41.40
C GLY A 10 8.76 5.21 40.47
N VAL A 11 7.90 6.19 40.78
CA VAL A 11 6.69 6.45 39.95
C VAL A 11 7.05 7.08 38.61
N MET A 12 8.00 8.00 38.56
CA MET A 12 8.48 8.60 37.31
C MET A 12 9.19 7.55 36.41
N GLY A 13 9.98 6.66 37.01
CA GLY A 13 10.61 5.56 36.26
C GLY A 13 9.61 4.56 35.70
N ALA A 14 8.60 4.17 36.45
CA ALA A 14 7.54 3.27 36.01
C ALA A 14 6.67 3.92 34.91
N CYS A 15 6.33 5.20 35.03
CA CYS A 15 5.59 5.93 33.99
C CYS A 15 6.42 6.09 32.71
N ALA A 16 7.72 6.34 32.79
CA ALA A 16 8.59 6.46 31.64
C ALA A 16 8.76 5.10 30.93
N LEU A 17 8.92 4.01 31.65
CA LEU A 17 8.98 2.64 31.11
C LEU A 17 7.64 2.25 30.46
N ALA A 18 6.52 2.54 31.09
CA ALA A 18 5.19 2.28 30.51
C ALA A 18 4.96 3.09 29.22
N ALA A 19 5.32 4.38 29.20
CA ALA A 19 5.24 5.22 28.01
C ALA A 19 6.13 4.70 26.88
N SER A 20 7.34 4.25 27.18
CA SER A 20 8.26 3.68 26.20
C SER A 20 7.75 2.35 25.64
N MET A 21 7.16 1.48 26.48
CA MET A 21 6.56 0.20 26.02
C MET A 21 5.32 0.44 25.16
N VAL A 22 4.46 1.40 25.50
CA VAL A 22 3.29 1.77 24.70
C VAL A 22 3.72 2.34 23.35
N SER A 23 4.75 3.19 23.32
CA SER A 23 5.31 3.73 22.08
C SER A 23 5.93 2.64 21.22
N GLY A 24 6.68 1.70 21.82
CA GLY A 24 7.26 0.55 21.13
C GLY A 24 6.20 -0.35 20.52
N ALA A 25 5.15 -0.68 21.27
CA ALA A 25 4.02 -1.49 20.77
C ALA A 25 3.25 -0.78 19.63
N TYR A 26 3.15 0.55 19.69
CA TYR A 26 2.48 1.34 18.66
C TYR A 26 3.22 1.30 17.33
N VAL A 27 4.54 1.37 17.33
CA VAL A 27 5.37 1.40 16.12
C VAL A 27 5.82 0.02 15.63
N PHE A 28 5.72 -1.01 16.47
CA PHE A 28 6.21 -2.36 16.15
C PHE A 28 5.73 -2.91 14.80
N PRO A 29 4.45 -2.75 14.39
CA PRO A 29 3.99 -3.25 13.09
C PRO A 29 4.69 -2.61 11.88
N ALA A 30 5.32 -1.43 12.04
CA ALA A 30 6.08 -0.79 10.97
C ALA A 30 7.29 -1.62 10.51
N LEU A 31 7.82 -2.47 11.38
CA LEU A 31 8.94 -3.35 11.06
C LEU A 31 8.60 -4.36 9.95
N ALA A 32 7.32 -4.71 9.77
CA ALA A 32 6.88 -5.58 8.68
C ALA A 32 7.07 -4.94 7.28
N GLY A 33 7.17 -3.60 7.20
CA GLY A 33 7.50 -2.88 5.97
C GLY A 33 9.00 -2.94 5.61
N VAL A 34 9.87 -3.32 6.56
CA VAL A 34 11.30 -3.44 6.33
C VAL A 34 11.59 -4.78 5.65
N GLY A 35 12.20 -4.75 4.46
CA GLY A 35 12.43 -5.95 3.65
C GLY A 35 13.18 -7.08 4.38
N ALA A 36 14.19 -6.74 5.20
CA ALA A 36 14.93 -7.72 6.01
C ALA A 36 14.09 -8.38 7.12
N LEU A 37 12.92 -7.81 7.46
CA LEU A 37 12.02 -8.25 8.53
C LEU A 37 10.67 -8.73 7.99
N HIS A 38 10.58 -9.07 6.70
CA HIS A 38 9.33 -9.54 6.08
C HIS A 38 8.69 -10.73 6.81
N GLY A 39 9.47 -11.57 7.48
CA GLY A 39 8.97 -12.67 8.32
C GLY A 39 8.01 -12.25 9.44
N LEU A 40 7.97 -10.96 9.80
CA LEU A 40 7.01 -10.42 10.76
C LEU A 40 5.59 -10.23 10.17
N ARG A 41 5.43 -10.27 8.85
CA ARG A 41 4.14 -10.04 8.18
C ARG A 41 3.10 -11.08 8.60
N ALA A 42 3.42 -12.35 8.47
CA ALA A 42 2.50 -13.44 8.80
C ALA A 42 2.05 -13.44 10.28
N PRO A 43 2.95 -13.33 11.28
CA PRO A 43 2.54 -13.19 12.69
C PRO A 43 1.68 -11.94 12.95
N LEU A 44 1.90 -10.86 12.20
CA LEU A 44 1.09 -9.66 12.27
C LEU A 44 -0.15 -9.73 11.36
N GLY A 45 -0.46 -10.86 10.72
CA GLY A 45 -1.60 -11.02 9.82
C GLY A 45 -1.62 -10.00 8.68
N ILE A 46 -0.44 -9.57 8.22
CA ILE A 46 -0.25 -8.69 7.07
C ILE A 46 0.06 -9.58 5.87
N ALA A 47 -0.82 -9.56 4.88
CA ALA A 47 -0.62 -10.32 3.66
C ALA A 47 0.41 -9.64 2.73
N ASP A 48 1.09 -10.44 1.92
CA ASP A 48 1.97 -9.99 0.84
C ASP A 48 1.93 -10.94 -0.37
N GLN A 49 0.95 -11.83 -0.36
CA GLN A 49 0.71 -12.80 -1.43
C GLN A 49 -0.76 -12.82 -1.80
N THR A 50 -1.08 -13.38 -2.95
CA THR A 50 -2.45 -13.68 -3.40
C THR A 50 -3.14 -14.64 -2.43
N VAL A 51 -4.46 -14.70 -2.44
CA VAL A 51 -5.24 -15.47 -1.46
C VAL A 51 -4.93 -16.96 -1.56
N ASP A 52 -4.84 -17.49 -2.77
CA ASP A 52 -4.60 -18.90 -3.06
C ASP A 52 -3.11 -19.26 -3.30
N GLY A 53 -2.22 -18.26 -3.24
CA GLY A 53 -0.80 -18.42 -3.51
C GLY A 53 -0.47 -18.73 -4.97
N ARG A 54 -1.37 -18.38 -5.91
CA ARG A 54 -1.21 -18.64 -7.34
C ARG A 54 -1.21 -17.38 -8.17
N GLY A 55 -0.63 -17.46 -9.36
CA GLY A 55 -0.55 -16.36 -10.30
C GLY A 55 0.22 -15.17 -9.74
N TYR A 56 -0.12 -13.99 -10.18
CA TYR A 56 0.41 -12.73 -9.65
C TYR A 56 -0.71 -11.70 -9.50
N ALA A 57 -0.55 -10.79 -8.57
CA ALA A 57 -1.38 -9.62 -8.47
C ALA A 57 -0.56 -8.37 -8.76
N LEU A 58 -0.93 -7.64 -9.82
CA LEU A 58 -0.35 -6.34 -10.11
C LEU A 58 -1.11 -5.27 -9.35
N THR A 59 -0.39 -4.40 -8.65
CA THR A 59 -0.99 -3.37 -7.81
C THR A 59 -0.35 -2.01 -8.06
N PHE A 60 -1.18 -0.96 -8.02
CA PHE A 60 -0.76 0.43 -8.18
C PHE A 60 -1.18 1.22 -6.95
N ASP A 61 -0.28 2.04 -6.43
CA ASP A 61 -0.54 2.94 -5.31
C ASP A 61 -0.59 4.40 -5.80
N ASP A 62 -1.09 5.31 -4.94
CA ASP A 62 -1.06 6.77 -5.04
C ASP A 62 -2.12 7.44 -5.92
N GLY A 63 -2.73 6.75 -6.86
CA GLY A 63 -3.75 7.28 -7.77
C GLY A 63 -5.11 7.65 -7.11
N PRO A 64 -6.08 8.14 -7.93
CA PRO A 64 -5.98 8.32 -9.38
C PRO A 64 -5.28 9.61 -9.80
N HIS A 65 -4.42 9.53 -10.81
CA HIS A 65 -3.71 10.65 -11.40
C HIS A 65 -4.26 10.97 -12.81
N PRO A 66 -4.48 12.24 -13.18
CA PRO A 66 -5.18 12.59 -14.42
C PRO A 66 -4.53 12.10 -15.72
N GLU A 67 -3.22 11.93 -15.74
CA GLU A 67 -2.49 11.42 -16.91
C GLU A 67 -1.97 9.99 -16.67
N GLY A 68 -1.50 9.68 -15.45
CA GLY A 68 -0.83 8.42 -15.17
C GLY A 68 -1.79 7.24 -15.12
N THR A 69 -2.92 7.40 -14.44
CA THR A 69 -3.93 6.34 -14.34
C THR A 69 -4.47 5.93 -15.72
N PRO A 70 -4.88 6.86 -16.63
CA PRO A 70 -5.29 6.45 -17.98
C PRO A 70 -4.19 5.73 -18.75
N ALA A 71 -2.93 6.20 -18.68
CA ALA A 71 -1.83 5.55 -19.37
C ALA A 71 -1.58 4.12 -18.87
N VAL A 72 -1.76 3.88 -17.58
CA VAL A 72 -1.68 2.54 -16.97
C VAL A 72 -2.87 1.67 -17.41
N LEU A 73 -4.11 2.22 -17.38
CA LEU A 73 -5.31 1.51 -17.82
C LEU A 73 -5.21 1.06 -19.29
N ASP A 74 -4.72 1.93 -20.18
CA ASP A 74 -4.50 1.61 -21.58
C ASP A 74 -3.50 0.44 -21.76
N ALA A 75 -2.39 0.47 -21.02
CA ALA A 75 -1.38 -0.58 -21.08
C ALA A 75 -1.91 -1.93 -20.57
N LEU A 76 -2.75 -1.93 -19.52
CA LEU A 76 -3.41 -3.12 -18.99
C LEU A 76 -4.46 -3.66 -19.97
N ALA A 77 -5.30 -2.79 -20.52
CA ALA A 77 -6.34 -3.15 -21.48
C ALA A 77 -5.77 -3.79 -22.74
N ALA A 78 -4.62 -3.29 -23.25
CA ALA A 78 -3.93 -3.83 -24.42
C ALA A 78 -3.51 -5.31 -24.26
N ARG A 79 -3.43 -5.79 -23.00
CA ARG A 79 -3.07 -7.19 -22.67
C ARG A 79 -4.21 -7.97 -22.00
N GLY A 80 -5.39 -7.37 -21.80
CA GLY A 80 -6.51 -8.00 -21.10
C GLY A 80 -6.21 -8.30 -19.62
N VAL A 81 -5.28 -7.56 -19.01
CA VAL A 81 -4.87 -7.74 -17.61
C VAL A 81 -5.67 -6.81 -16.72
N ARG A 82 -6.09 -7.29 -15.54
CA ARG A 82 -6.68 -6.48 -14.48
C ARG A 82 -5.72 -6.36 -13.32
N ALA A 83 -5.78 -5.24 -12.62
CA ALA A 83 -4.92 -4.90 -11.50
C ALA A 83 -5.74 -4.36 -10.33
N THR A 84 -5.13 -4.20 -9.16
CA THR A 84 -5.74 -3.56 -8.00
C THR A 84 -5.08 -2.19 -7.77
N PHE A 85 -5.91 -1.14 -7.66
CA PHE A 85 -5.48 0.22 -7.40
C PHE A 85 -5.75 0.60 -5.94
N PHE A 86 -4.71 0.94 -5.19
CA PHE A 86 -4.81 1.46 -3.82
C PHE A 86 -4.93 2.98 -3.89
N LEU A 87 -6.16 3.46 -3.80
CA LEU A 87 -6.51 4.84 -4.06
C LEU A 87 -6.29 5.74 -2.83
N VAL A 88 -5.85 6.97 -3.09
CA VAL A 88 -5.75 8.04 -2.09
C VAL A 88 -7.01 8.90 -2.15
N GLY A 89 -7.70 9.07 -1.02
CA GLY A 89 -8.98 9.76 -0.96
C GLY A 89 -8.93 11.20 -1.50
N GLU A 90 -7.88 11.97 -1.20
CA GLU A 90 -7.73 13.33 -1.75
C GLU A 90 -7.54 13.33 -3.27
N GLN A 91 -6.95 12.29 -3.87
CA GLN A 91 -6.83 12.16 -5.33
C GLN A 91 -8.17 11.75 -5.96
N VAL A 92 -8.93 10.88 -5.28
CA VAL A 92 -10.31 10.56 -5.68
C VAL A 92 -11.19 11.81 -5.67
N ALA A 93 -11.05 12.68 -4.67
CA ALA A 93 -11.80 13.94 -4.64
C ALA A 93 -11.44 14.90 -5.78
N ARG A 94 -10.19 14.87 -6.25
CA ARG A 94 -9.74 15.69 -7.40
C ARG A 94 -10.18 15.09 -8.74
N ASN A 95 -10.21 13.76 -8.85
CA ASN A 95 -10.44 13.00 -10.09
C ASN A 95 -11.54 11.92 -9.92
N PRO A 96 -12.79 12.29 -9.52
CA PRO A 96 -13.81 11.31 -9.16
C PRO A 96 -14.25 10.43 -10.34
N SER A 97 -14.35 10.98 -11.55
CA SER A 97 -14.69 10.20 -12.74
C SER A 97 -13.67 9.12 -13.06
N LEU A 98 -12.39 9.41 -12.83
CA LEU A 98 -11.30 8.47 -13.10
C LEU A 98 -11.30 7.31 -12.07
N ALA A 99 -11.62 7.59 -10.80
CA ALA A 99 -11.81 6.53 -9.80
C ALA A 99 -12.97 5.59 -10.19
N ALA A 100 -14.07 6.13 -10.71
CA ALA A 100 -15.18 5.33 -11.20
C ALA A 100 -14.82 4.53 -12.48
N GLU A 101 -13.99 5.09 -13.36
CA GLU A 101 -13.48 4.42 -14.57
C GLU A 101 -12.64 3.19 -14.24
N ILE A 102 -11.75 3.27 -13.24
CA ILE A 102 -10.97 2.12 -12.76
C ILE A 102 -11.90 0.93 -12.44
N VAL A 103 -12.97 1.18 -11.69
CA VAL A 103 -13.94 0.14 -11.33
C VAL A 103 -14.74 -0.34 -12.54
N ALA A 104 -15.19 0.58 -13.41
CA ALA A 104 -15.95 0.25 -14.62
C ALA A 104 -15.12 -0.60 -15.60
N ALA A 105 -13.80 -0.42 -15.66
CA ALA A 105 -12.88 -1.25 -16.43
C ALA A 105 -12.62 -2.64 -15.78
N GLY A 106 -13.24 -2.92 -14.63
CA GLY A 106 -13.18 -4.23 -13.96
C GLY A 106 -11.91 -4.43 -13.12
N HIS A 107 -11.19 -3.36 -12.79
CA HIS A 107 -10.07 -3.42 -11.87
C HIS A 107 -10.54 -3.48 -10.41
N GLY A 108 -9.72 -4.06 -9.53
CA GLY A 108 -9.93 -4.02 -8.10
C GLY A 108 -9.53 -2.67 -7.51
N ILE A 109 -10.14 -2.30 -6.40
CA ILE A 109 -9.70 -1.15 -5.60
C ILE A 109 -9.35 -1.55 -4.18
N GLY A 110 -8.47 -0.78 -3.57
CA GLY A 110 -8.12 -0.82 -2.16
C GLY A 110 -7.96 0.60 -1.63
N LEU A 111 -7.91 0.72 -0.32
CA LEU A 111 -7.65 2.00 0.35
C LEU A 111 -6.15 2.16 0.61
N HIS A 112 -5.58 3.29 0.14
CA HIS A 112 -4.21 3.67 0.52
C HIS A 112 -4.20 4.60 1.74
N CYS A 113 -5.06 5.62 1.77
CA CYS A 113 -5.31 6.57 2.86
C CYS A 113 -6.30 7.64 2.38
N ASP A 114 -6.67 8.62 3.24
CA ASP A 114 -7.28 9.87 2.75
C ASP A 114 -6.19 10.84 2.27
N ARG A 115 -5.09 10.95 3.05
CA ARG A 115 -3.92 11.79 2.74
C ARG A 115 -2.64 10.99 2.91
N HIS A 116 -1.77 11.03 1.91
CA HIS A 116 -0.53 10.25 1.89
C HIS A 116 0.48 10.76 2.94
N ARG A 117 0.33 10.29 4.17
CA ARG A 117 1.14 10.71 5.33
C ARG A 117 1.76 9.51 6.04
N ASN A 118 2.99 9.70 6.55
CA ASN A 118 3.61 8.68 7.40
C ASN A 118 2.82 8.51 8.70
N GLN A 119 2.20 7.36 8.87
CA GLN A 119 1.31 7.06 10.00
C GLN A 119 2.01 7.00 11.36
N LEU A 120 3.34 6.83 11.40
CA LEU A 120 4.10 6.90 12.66
C LEU A 120 4.13 8.31 13.27
N ARG A 121 3.84 9.33 12.46
CA ARG A 121 3.76 10.73 12.90
C ARG A 121 2.35 11.13 13.34
N LEU A 122 1.40 10.21 13.33
CA LEU A 122 0.00 10.46 13.63
C LEU A 122 -0.41 9.73 14.91
N GLY A 123 -1.19 10.39 15.75
CA GLY A 123 -1.83 9.73 16.89
C GLY A 123 -3.00 8.83 16.43
N PRO A 124 -3.46 7.89 17.30
CA PRO A 124 -4.47 6.89 16.94
C PRO A 124 -5.78 7.46 16.39
N ARG A 125 -6.25 8.61 16.90
CA ARG A 125 -7.45 9.29 16.38
C ARG A 125 -7.25 9.79 14.97
N ALA A 126 -6.12 10.46 14.71
CA ALA A 126 -5.81 11.01 13.39
C ALA A 126 -5.65 9.91 12.34
N VAL A 127 -5.05 8.76 12.71
CA VAL A 127 -4.97 7.57 11.85
C VAL A 127 -6.36 7.04 11.52
N ARG A 128 -7.22 6.87 12.54
CA ARG A 128 -8.58 6.41 12.34
C ARG A 128 -9.38 7.34 11.42
N ASP A 129 -9.34 8.64 11.70
CA ASP A 129 -10.12 9.64 10.96
C ASP A 129 -9.65 9.76 9.51
N ASP A 130 -8.35 9.56 9.24
CA ASP A 130 -7.78 9.53 7.91
C ASP A 130 -8.24 8.27 7.14
N ILE A 131 -8.09 7.10 7.72
CA ILE A 131 -8.47 5.82 7.10
C ILE A 131 -9.97 5.80 6.79
N MET A 132 -10.82 6.16 7.76
CA MET A 132 -12.27 6.11 7.58
C MET A 132 -12.79 7.14 6.59
N ARG A 133 -12.19 8.34 6.55
CA ARG A 133 -12.55 9.36 5.57
C ARG A 133 -12.15 8.96 4.15
N GLY A 134 -10.96 8.39 3.98
CA GLY A 134 -10.51 7.87 2.68
C GLY A 134 -11.43 6.76 2.18
N ALA A 135 -11.79 5.80 3.06
CA ALA A 135 -12.71 4.71 2.71
C ALA A 135 -14.08 5.25 2.27
N ALA A 136 -14.71 6.10 3.09
CA ALA A 136 -16.02 6.68 2.77
C ALA A 136 -16.00 7.40 1.41
N ARG A 137 -14.97 8.22 1.15
CA ARG A 137 -14.84 8.96 -0.11
C ARG A 137 -14.69 8.05 -1.32
N ILE A 138 -13.89 6.99 -1.21
CA ILE A 138 -13.72 6.03 -2.31
C ILE A 138 -15.03 5.27 -2.55
N GLU A 139 -15.67 4.76 -1.50
CA GLU A 139 -16.93 4.01 -1.59
C GLU A 139 -18.07 4.86 -2.14
N GLU A 140 -18.22 6.11 -1.68
CA GLU A 140 -19.23 7.06 -2.18
C GLU A 140 -19.01 7.40 -3.66
N THR A 141 -17.75 7.52 -4.10
CA THR A 141 -17.43 7.90 -5.48
C THR A 141 -17.56 6.72 -6.44
N THR A 142 -17.14 5.54 -6.04
CA THR A 142 -17.00 4.37 -6.93
C THR A 142 -18.17 3.38 -6.81
N GLY A 143 -18.93 3.43 -5.73
CA GLY A 143 -19.95 2.42 -5.38
C GLY A 143 -19.37 1.06 -4.97
N ALA A 144 -18.05 0.91 -4.93
CA ALA A 144 -17.38 -0.34 -4.60
C ALA A 144 -16.88 -0.33 -3.14
N ALA A 145 -17.17 -1.40 -2.39
CA ALA A 145 -16.77 -1.53 -1.01
C ALA A 145 -15.26 -1.75 -0.86
N ILE A 146 -14.66 -1.12 0.15
CA ILE A 146 -13.26 -1.38 0.53
C ILE A 146 -13.16 -2.73 1.24
N SER A 147 -12.26 -3.58 0.77
CA SER A 147 -11.95 -4.89 1.37
C SER A 147 -10.48 -5.06 1.72
N ARG A 148 -9.62 -4.14 1.30
CA ARG A 148 -8.17 -4.20 1.49
C ARG A 148 -7.57 -2.83 1.74
N TYR A 149 -6.48 -2.83 2.50
CA TYR A 149 -5.78 -1.61 2.90
C TYR A 149 -4.28 -1.77 2.79
N ARG A 150 -3.63 -0.79 2.21
CA ARG A 150 -2.16 -0.63 2.18
C ARG A 150 -1.81 0.75 2.73
N PRO A 151 -0.98 0.86 3.78
CA PRO A 151 -0.60 2.16 4.32
C PRO A 151 0.43 2.85 3.45
N PRO A 152 0.47 4.20 3.46
CA PRO A 152 1.56 4.97 2.88
C PRO A 152 2.93 4.44 3.29
N TYR A 153 3.85 4.34 2.32
CA TYR A 153 5.21 3.82 2.50
C TYR A 153 5.28 2.35 2.95
N GLY A 154 4.18 1.60 2.98
CA GLY A 154 4.13 0.26 3.56
C GLY A 154 4.25 0.23 5.09
N ILE A 155 4.04 1.37 5.77
CA ILE A 155 4.30 1.54 7.20
C ILE A 155 3.01 1.43 8.00
N PHE A 156 2.76 0.26 8.60
CA PHE A 156 1.67 0.07 9.56
C PHE A 156 2.06 0.58 10.95
N ASN A 157 1.11 1.15 11.69
CA ASN A 157 1.16 1.23 13.14
C ASN A 157 0.05 0.36 13.77
N ALA A 158 0.09 0.18 15.08
CA ALA A 158 -0.87 -0.68 15.77
C ALA A 158 -2.32 -0.19 15.63
N ALA A 159 -2.56 1.13 15.60
CA ALA A 159 -3.89 1.70 15.45
C ALA A 159 -4.48 1.42 14.06
N ALA A 160 -3.69 1.59 13.00
CA ALA A 160 -4.10 1.28 11.65
C ALA A 160 -4.40 -0.21 11.49
N LEU A 161 -3.49 -1.08 11.96
CA LEU A 161 -3.65 -2.51 11.84
C LEU A 161 -4.89 -3.04 12.59
N ALA A 162 -5.13 -2.53 13.81
CA ALA A 162 -6.32 -2.88 14.58
C ALA A 162 -7.62 -2.39 13.90
N LEU A 163 -7.62 -1.17 13.35
CA LEU A 163 -8.78 -0.61 12.66
C LEU A 163 -9.12 -1.38 11.38
N VAL A 164 -8.11 -1.68 10.56
CA VAL A 164 -8.24 -2.44 9.30
C VAL A 164 -8.87 -3.79 9.57
N ARG A 165 -8.38 -4.53 10.58
CA ARG A 165 -8.95 -5.82 10.99
C ARG A 165 -10.37 -5.70 11.53
N LYS A 166 -10.65 -4.66 12.34
CA LYS A 166 -12.01 -4.40 12.87
C LYS A 166 -13.04 -4.20 11.77
N ASN A 167 -12.64 -3.62 10.64
CA ASN A 167 -13.50 -3.43 9.48
C ASN A 167 -13.54 -4.67 8.55
N GLY A 168 -12.85 -5.75 8.89
CA GLY A 168 -12.77 -6.95 8.06
C GLY A 168 -11.91 -6.76 6.79
N TRP A 169 -11.11 -5.70 6.72
CA TRP A 169 -10.25 -5.43 5.58
C TRP A 169 -8.94 -6.20 5.70
N ARG A 170 -8.40 -6.62 4.57
CA ARG A 170 -7.12 -7.32 4.49
C ARG A 170 -5.96 -6.32 4.48
N PRO A 171 -5.05 -6.33 5.49
CA PRO A 171 -3.82 -5.55 5.43
C PRO A 171 -2.90 -6.18 4.40
N LEU A 172 -2.42 -5.41 3.41
CA LEU A 172 -1.64 -5.93 2.29
C LEU A 172 -0.36 -5.12 2.08
N LEU A 173 0.75 -5.82 1.89
CA LEU A 173 2.00 -5.29 1.37
C LEU A 173 2.30 -5.93 0.00
N TRP A 174 3.57 -6.11 -0.35
CA TRP A 174 4.02 -6.64 -1.64
C TRP A 174 5.26 -7.53 -1.46
N THR A 175 5.50 -8.37 -2.44
CA THR A 175 6.73 -9.19 -2.53
C THR A 175 7.76 -8.53 -3.42
N HIS A 176 7.33 -7.92 -4.54
CA HIS A 176 8.18 -7.26 -5.52
C HIS A 176 7.72 -5.82 -5.76
N TRP A 177 8.64 -4.93 -6.08
CA TRP A 177 8.36 -3.52 -6.36
C TRP A 177 9.26 -2.96 -7.47
N GLY A 178 8.70 -2.10 -8.31
CA GLY A 178 9.44 -1.49 -9.43
C GLY A 178 10.41 -0.38 -9.01
N ARG A 179 10.28 0.17 -7.80
CA ARG A 179 10.99 1.39 -7.34
C ARG A 179 10.83 2.58 -8.30
N ASP A 180 9.74 2.59 -8.99
CA ASP A 180 9.37 3.48 -10.09
C ASP A 180 9.21 4.95 -9.67
N TRP A 181 8.89 5.21 -8.39
CA TRP A 181 8.81 6.57 -7.81
C TRP A 181 10.16 7.30 -7.71
N GLN A 182 11.28 6.61 -7.89
CA GLN A 182 12.61 7.21 -7.76
C GLN A 182 12.96 8.05 -8.99
N ALA A 183 13.63 9.21 -8.78
CA ALA A 183 14.06 10.09 -9.88
C ALA A 183 14.99 9.39 -10.89
N ALA A 184 15.81 8.46 -10.41
CA ALA A 184 16.75 7.70 -11.26
C ALA A 184 16.11 6.48 -11.94
N ALA A 185 14.83 6.18 -11.70
CA ALA A 185 14.17 5.03 -12.31
C ALA A 185 14.02 5.23 -13.83
N THR A 186 14.18 4.14 -14.57
CA THR A 186 13.93 4.05 -16.01
C THR A 186 12.99 2.86 -16.28
N ALA A 187 12.37 2.79 -17.45
CA ALA A 187 11.56 1.63 -17.81
C ALA A 187 12.36 0.31 -17.72
N ASP A 188 13.64 0.33 -18.07
CA ASP A 188 14.53 -0.84 -17.96
C ASP A 188 14.82 -1.22 -16.50
N SER A 189 15.10 -0.23 -15.63
CA SER A 189 15.35 -0.52 -14.22
C SER A 189 14.09 -1.00 -13.51
N ILE A 190 12.91 -0.47 -13.86
CA ILE A 190 11.61 -0.93 -13.35
C ILE A 190 11.39 -2.39 -13.74
N PHE A 191 11.57 -2.72 -15.02
CA PHE A 191 11.47 -4.10 -15.52
C PHE A 191 12.44 -5.03 -14.77
N ALA A 192 13.73 -4.67 -14.72
CA ALA A 192 14.75 -5.49 -14.08
C ALA A 192 14.48 -5.73 -12.59
N THR A 193 14.01 -4.68 -11.88
CA THR A 193 13.74 -4.75 -10.44
C THR A 193 12.46 -5.55 -10.14
N LEU A 194 11.44 -5.42 -10.98
CA LEU A 194 10.12 -6.02 -10.74
C LEU A 194 10.06 -7.48 -11.19
N VAL A 195 10.59 -7.81 -12.37
CA VAL A 195 10.45 -9.14 -12.99
C VAL A 195 11.75 -9.69 -13.58
N GLY A 196 12.87 -8.99 -13.46
CA GLY A 196 14.17 -9.44 -13.99
C GLY A 196 14.75 -10.66 -13.26
N GLY A 197 14.31 -10.92 -12.05
CA GLY A 197 14.63 -12.12 -11.25
C GLY A 197 13.52 -13.14 -11.24
N ASP A 198 13.55 -14.01 -10.22
CA ASP A 198 12.46 -14.95 -9.94
C ASP A 198 11.23 -14.21 -9.43
N VAL A 199 10.06 -14.58 -9.95
CA VAL A 199 8.73 -14.09 -9.50
C VAL A 199 7.93 -15.34 -9.13
N PRO A 200 7.92 -15.73 -7.85
CA PRO A 200 7.17 -16.89 -7.40
C PRO A 200 5.66 -16.74 -7.63
N GLU A 201 4.97 -17.87 -7.78
CA GLU A 201 3.51 -17.93 -7.73
C GLU A 201 2.99 -17.24 -6.45
N GLY A 202 1.89 -16.54 -6.58
CA GLY A 202 1.30 -15.77 -5.49
C GLY A 202 1.91 -14.40 -5.26
N SER A 203 2.87 -13.95 -6.08
CA SER A 203 3.53 -12.65 -5.89
C SER A 203 2.57 -11.47 -6.02
N VAL A 204 2.73 -10.48 -5.13
CA VAL A 204 2.10 -9.17 -5.21
C VAL A 204 3.15 -8.16 -5.70
N LEU A 205 2.88 -7.55 -6.85
CA LEU A 205 3.79 -6.63 -7.53
C LEU A 205 3.32 -5.19 -7.32
N LEU A 206 4.20 -4.31 -6.83
CA LEU A 206 3.91 -2.90 -6.57
C LEU A 206 4.55 -1.98 -7.61
N LEU A 207 3.71 -1.13 -8.19
CA LEU A 207 4.03 0.03 -9.00
C LEU A 207 3.18 1.23 -8.56
N HIS A 208 3.37 2.38 -9.21
CA HIS A 208 2.62 3.61 -8.95
C HIS A 208 2.08 4.17 -10.27
N ASP A 209 0.80 4.58 -10.27
CA ASP A 209 0.14 5.23 -11.41
C ASP A 209 0.10 6.76 -11.28
N ALA A 210 0.75 7.29 -10.24
CA ALA A 210 0.83 8.70 -9.92
C ALA A 210 2.26 9.13 -9.55
N ASP A 211 2.52 10.42 -9.57
CA ASP A 211 3.79 11.02 -9.16
C ASP A 211 3.64 12.08 -8.05
N ASP A 212 2.42 12.26 -7.52
CA ASP A 212 2.12 13.22 -6.45
C ASP A 212 2.99 13.03 -5.20
N TYR A 213 3.47 11.81 -4.95
CA TYR A 213 4.27 11.44 -3.77
C TYR A 213 5.63 10.84 -4.15
N GLY A 214 6.01 10.95 -5.42
CA GLY A 214 7.25 10.43 -6.00
C GLY A 214 8.00 11.49 -6.82
N ALA A 215 8.87 11.03 -7.70
CA ALA A 215 9.56 11.92 -8.64
C ALA A 215 8.63 12.32 -9.79
N GLU A 216 8.64 13.60 -10.16
CA GLU A 216 7.87 14.15 -11.27
C GLU A 216 7.99 13.29 -12.54
N GLY A 217 6.88 13.00 -13.18
CA GLY A 217 6.81 12.16 -14.37
C GLY A 217 7.12 10.68 -14.13
N SER A 218 7.16 10.20 -12.86
CA SER A 218 7.46 8.77 -12.57
C SER A 218 6.45 7.83 -13.23
N TRP A 219 5.18 8.17 -13.27
CA TRP A 219 4.14 7.37 -13.91
C TRP A 219 4.41 7.10 -15.41
N ARG A 220 5.10 8.04 -16.14
CA ARG A 220 5.46 7.83 -17.55
C ARG A 220 6.42 6.66 -17.72
N ARG A 221 7.35 6.52 -16.78
CA ARG A 221 8.32 5.42 -16.77
C ARG A 221 7.65 4.09 -16.41
N THR A 222 6.71 4.14 -15.48
CA THR A 222 5.87 2.99 -15.12
C THR A 222 5.04 2.53 -16.32
N ALA A 223 4.29 3.42 -16.97
CA ALA A 223 3.50 3.12 -18.15
C ALA A 223 4.37 2.55 -19.31
N ALA A 224 5.59 3.11 -19.50
CA ALA A 224 6.52 2.62 -20.51
C ALA A 224 7.11 1.22 -20.19
N ALA A 225 7.25 0.85 -18.92
CA ALA A 225 7.74 -0.46 -18.51
C ALA A 225 6.68 -1.57 -18.63
N LEU A 226 5.39 -1.23 -18.40
CA LEU A 226 4.28 -2.18 -18.29
C LEU A 226 4.17 -3.17 -19.45
N PRO A 227 4.22 -2.77 -20.74
CA PRO A 227 4.09 -3.72 -21.85
C PRO A 227 5.11 -4.86 -21.80
N ARG A 228 6.34 -4.56 -21.38
CA ARG A 228 7.42 -5.56 -21.24
C ARG A 228 7.23 -6.42 -19.98
N VAL A 229 6.84 -5.81 -18.87
CA VAL A 229 6.53 -6.52 -17.63
C VAL A 229 5.44 -7.55 -17.85
N LEU A 230 4.33 -7.14 -18.47
CA LEU A 230 3.20 -8.01 -18.76
C LEU A 230 3.55 -9.14 -19.74
N ALA A 231 4.34 -8.81 -20.79
CA ALA A 231 4.82 -9.82 -21.74
C ALA A 231 5.72 -10.87 -21.07
N GLU A 232 6.58 -10.46 -20.13
CA GLU A 232 7.46 -11.35 -19.39
C GLU A 232 6.67 -12.29 -18.47
N LEU A 233 5.68 -11.77 -17.74
CA LEU A 233 4.82 -12.58 -16.86
C LEU A 233 3.99 -13.59 -17.66
N GLU A 234 3.46 -13.18 -18.83
CA GLU A 234 2.77 -14.06 -19.78
C GLU A 234 3.70 -15.15 -20.33
N ALA A 235 4.92 -14.80 -20.71
CA ALA A 235 5.93 -15.75 -21.22
C ALA A 235 6.33 -16.79 -20.18
N ARG A 236 6.24 -16.45 -18.88
CA ARG A 236 6.43 -17.38 -17.75
C ARG A 236 5.18 -18.24 -17.48
N GLY A 237 4.10 -18.05 -18.22
CA GLY A 237 2.84 -18.77 -18.01
C GLY A 237 2.06 -18.34 -16.77
N MET A 238 2.38 -17.18 -16.18
CA MET A 238 1.71 -16.68 -14.98
C MET A 238 0.37 -16.02 -15.32
N SER A 239 -0.65 -16.32 -14.54
CA SER A 239 -1.97 -15.69 -14.66
C SER A 239 -2.12 -14.56 -13.63
N TRP A 240 -2.76 -13.46 -14.03
CA TRP A 240 -3.11 -12.39 -13.10
C TRP A 240 -4.32 -12.76 -12.23
N THR A 241 -4.41 -12.20 -11.03
CA THR A 241 -5.57 -12.29 -10.14
C THR A 241 -5.84 -10.97 -9.42
N LEU A 242 -7.10 -10.76 -9.01
CA LEU A 242 -7.51 -9.67 -8.12
C LEU A 242 -7.65 -10.13 -6.66
N ASP A 243 -7.44 -11.42 -6.38
CA ASP A 243 -7.61 -12.01 -5.05
C ASP A 243 -6.36 -11.79 -4.19
N VAL A 244 -6.27 -10.61 -3.56
CA VAL A 244 -5.16 -10.15 -2.70
C VAL A 244 -5.64 -9.68 -1.34
#